data_ff693272187b76cda59626bc89d8c577
#
_entry.id   ff693272187b76cda59626bc89d8c577
#
_cell.length_a   1.000
_cell.length_b   1.000
_cell.length_c   1.000
_cell.angle_alpha   90.00
_cell.angle_beta   90.00
_cell.angle_gamma   90.00
#
_symmetry.space_group_name_H-M   'P 1'
#
loop_
_entity.id
_entity.type
_entity.pdbx_description
1 polymer ?
#
loop_
_entity_poly.entity_id
_entity_poly.type
_entity_poly.pdbx_seq_one_letter_code
_entity_poly.pdbx_strand_id
1 'polypeptide(L)'
;MAFIEIKDLFKRFKKVTAINHINLEVQQGEMLTLLGPSGCGKTTTLRCIAGLEKPDGGEIIIDGKPMITQGFVQPSNRGIGMVFQNYAVWPHMKVYQNVVYGLKVQNLPRRTLQEKAQQVLDVVGLNGLENRYPSQLSGGQQQRVALARALIRNPKVLLLDEPLSNLDAKLREKMRFEIKSLVRRMGITSVYVTHDQAEAMVISDRVVVMNAGNVEQIGKPEEIYAQPANRFVADFIGAMNFIPGEVAEVPQDSETVYVHTVLGQKIRCRKGLDPAVAGLKVFASIRPEDVAVAERPVPEMENQFKGVLAHKAYLGNFLYYFININDIMIRAQVSHHVTREEGDEIYFYLNPDKCLILS
;
A
#
# COMPACT_ATOMS: atom_id res chain seq x y z
N MET A 1 8.83 -20.77 5.77
CA MET A 1 7.45 -21.30 5.77
C MET A 1 6.48 -20.15 5.97
N ALA A 2 5.43 -20.09 5.17
CA ALA A 2 4.39 -19.10 5.37
C ALA A 2 3.75 -19.25 6.75
N PHE A 3 3.54 -18.14 7.44
CA PHE A 3 2.93 -18.10 8.77
C PHE A 3 1.41 -17.94 8.69
N ILE A 4 0.95 -17.17 7.68
CA ILE A 4 -0.47 -17.11 7.30
C ILE A 4 -0.55 -17.54 5.85
N GLU A 5 -1.41 -18.51 5.55
CA GLU A 5 -1.71 -18.97 4.20
C GLU A 5 -3.20 -18.78 3.93
N ILE A 6 -3.50 -18.17 2.81
CA ILE A 6 -4.85 -17.99 2.30
C ILE A 6 -4.90 -18.69 0.94
N LYS A 7 -5.79 -19.65 0.77
CA LYS A 7 -5.93 -20.46 -0.44
C LYS A 7 -7.36 -20.36 -0.96
N ASP A 8 -7.48 -19.89 -2.19
CA ASP A 8 -8.75 -19.82 -2.92
C ASP A 8 -9.86 -19.12 -2.14
N LEU A 9 -9.53 -18.06 -1.37
CA LEU A 9 -10.47 -17.39 -0.50
C LEU A 9 -11.54 -16.67 -1.32
N PHE A 10 -12.81 -17.00 -1.01
CA PHE A 10 -13.98 -16.43 -1.68
C PHE A 10 -14.98 -15.88 -0.67
N LYS A 11 -15.49 -14.66 -0.93
CA LYS A 11 -16.55 -14.05 -0.13
C LYS A 11 -17.48 -13.22 -0.97
N ARG A 12 -18.79 -13.47 -0.81
CA ARG A 12 -19.85 -12.74 -1.50
C ARG A 12 -20.86 -12.20 -0.49
N PHE A 13 -21.25 -10.96 -0.68
CA PHE A 13 -22.36 -10.33 0.05
C PHE A 13 -23.52 -10.10 -0.92
N LYS A 14 -24.59 -10.85 -0.79
CA LYS A 14 -25.76 -10.82 -1.70
C LYS A 14 -25.32 -10.95 -3.17
N LYS A 15 -25.31 -9.82 -3.91
CA LYS A 15 -24.91 -9.76 -5.33
C LYS A 15 -23.47 -9.31 -5.58
N VAL A 16 -22.75 -8.86 -4.53
CA VAL A 16 -21.40 -8.29 -4.65
C VAL A 16 -20.37 -9.33 -4.22
N THR A 17 -19.46 -9.68 -5.10
CA THR A 17 -18.27 -10.47 -4.77
C THR A 17 -17.25 -9.53 -4.15
N ALA A 18 -16.99 -9.69 -2.86
CA ALA A 18 -16.05 -8.85 -2.11
C ALA A 18 -14.63 -9.41 -2.14
N ILE A 19 -14.48 -10.73 -2.23
CA ILE A 19 -13.20 -11.44 -2.38
C ILE A 19 -13.42 -12.51 -3.44
N ASN A 20 -12.57 -12.51 -4.47
CA ASN A 20 -12.71 -13.36 -5.63
C ASN A 20 -11.52 -14.32 -5.77
N HIS A 21 -11.60 -15.46 -5.08
CA HIS A 21 -10.64 -16.56 -5.20
C HIS A 21 -9.17 -16.14 -5.00
N ILE A 22 -8.88 -15.36 -3.93
CA ILE A 22 -7.53 -14.86 -3.70
C ILE A 22 -6.63 -15.87 -3.01
N ASN A 23 -5.34 -15.81 -3.35
CA ASN A 23 -4.27 -16.60 -2.74
C ASN A 23 -3.22 -15.64 -2.18
N LEU A 24 -2.88 -15.76 -0.89
CA LEU A 24 -1.90 -14.91 -0.21
C LEU A 24 -1.08 -15.71 0.78
N GLU A 25 0.18 -15.35 0.92
CA GLU A 25 1.08 -15.88 1.94
C GLU A 25 1.77 -14.74 2.68
N VAL A 26 1.82 -14.86 4.02
CA VAL A 26 2.55 -13.93 4.88
C VAL A 26 3.62 -14.71 5.61
N GLN A 27 4.87 -14.26 5.52
CA GLN A 27 5.99 -14.91 6.20
C GLN A 27 6.02 -14.54 7.69
N GLN A 28 6.68 -15.36 8.50
CA GLN A 28 6.82 -15.06 9.93
C GLN A 28 7.59 -13.74 10.14
N GLY A 29 7.04 -12.85 10.97
CA GLY A 29 7.61 -11.53 11.25
C GLY A 29 7.48 -10.52 10.12
N GLU A 30 6.84 -10.88 9.00
CA GLU A 30 6.57 -9.98 7.87
C GLU A 30 5.42 -9.02 8.19
N MET A 31 5.52 -7.80 7.68
CA MET A 31 4.43 -6.85 7.57
C MET A 31 3.92 -6.80 6.13
N LEU A 32 2.83 -7.50 5.86
CA LEU A 32 2.13 -7.47 4.57
C LEU A 32 1.03 -6.41 4.59
N THR A 33 0.99 -5.53 3.58
CA THR A 33 -0.05 -4.52 3.46
C THR A 33 -1.02 -4.85 2.32
N LEU A 34 -2.32 -4.84 2.62
CA LEU A 34 -3.39 -4.86 1.62
C LEU A 34 -3.72 -3.41 1.24
N LEU A 35 -3.46 -3.04 0.00
CA LEU A 35 -3.62 -1.70 -0.55
C LEU A 35 -4.60 -1.74 -1.73
N GLY A 36 -5.44 -0.72 -1.88
CA GLY A 36 -6.40 -0.62 -2.99
C GLY A 36 -7.51 0.38 -2.73
N PRO A 37 -8.36 0.68 -3.72
CA PRO A 37 -9.47 1.60 -3.58
C PRO A 37 -10.51 1.13 -2.56
N SER A 38 -11.38 2.04 -2.14
CA SER A 38 -12.48 1.70 -1.22
C SER A 38 -13.38 0.62 -1.83
N GLY A 39 -13.77 -0.37 -1.03
CA GLY A 39 -14.64 -1.46 -1.47
C GLY A 39 -13.96 -2.61 -2.25
N CYS A 40 -12.64 -2.59 -2.46
CA CYS A 40 -11.94 -3.67 -3.19
C CYS A 40 -11.72 -4.97 -2.40
N GLY A 41 -12.18 -5.09 -1.15
CA GLY A 41 -12.13 -6.34 -0.39
C GLY A 41 -11.11 -6.41 0.76
N LYS A 42 -10.24 -5.41 0.96
CA LYS A 42 -9.17 -5.39 2.00
C LYS A 42 -9.67 -5.70 3.41
N THR A 43 -10.60 -4.89 3.92
CA THR A 43 -11.17 -5.06 5.26
C THR A 43 -11.93 -6.39 5.39
N THR A 44 -12.58 -6.84 4.31
CA THR A 44 -13.27 -8.15 4.30
C THR A 44 -12.25 -9.28 4.44
N THR A 45 -11.14 -9.22 3.70
CA THR A 45 -10.03 -10.19 3.81
C THR A 45 -9.46 -10.19 5.23
N LEU A 46 -9.18 -9.02 5.79
CA LEU A 46 -8.68 -8.88 7.16
C LEU A 46 -9.65 -9.49 8.18
N ARG A 47 -10.95 -9.24 8.04
CA ARG A 47 -11.98 -9.80 8.92
C ARG A 47 -12.14 -11.31 8.77
N CYS A 48 -11.93 -11.87 7.59
CA CYS A 48 -11.87 -13.32 7.39
C CYS A 48 -10.68 -13.94 8.13
N ILE A 49 -9.50 -13.32 8.06
CA ILE A 49 -8.32 -13.75 8.84
C ILE A 49 -8.60 -13.66 10.34
N ALA A 50 -9.22 -12.58 10.81
CA ALA A 50 -9.59 -12.38 12.21
C ALA A 50 -10.65 -13.39 12.71
N GLY A 51 -11.44 -14.01 11.80
CA GLY A 51 -12.60 -14.80 12.15
C GLY A 51 -13.84 -13.99 12.53
N LEU A 52 -13.84 -12.70 12.19
CA LEU A 52 -14.99 -11.81 12.35
C LEU A 52 -15.99 -11.92 11.20
N GLU A 53 -15.51 -12.41 10.05
CA GLU A 53 -16.32 -12.72 8.88
C GLU A 53 -16.03 -14.15 8.44
N LYS A 54 -17.09 -14.93 8.16
CA LYS A 54 -16.94 -16.27 7.64
C LYS A 54 -16.88 -16.21 6.11
N PRO A 55 -15.81 -16.67 5.45
CA PRO A 55 -15.78 -16.77 4.00
C PRO A 55 -16.78 -17.83 3.49
N ASP A 56 -17.14 -17.72 2.21
CA ASP A 56 -18.05 -18.64 1.56
C ASP A 56 -17.30 -19.80 0.89
N GLY A 57 -15.98 -19.65 0.67
CA GLY A 57 -15.08 -20.68 0.14
C GLY A 57 -13.62 -20.41 0.47
N GLY A 58 -12.79 -21.42 0.23
CA GLY A 58 -11.34 -21.35 0.45
C GLY A 58 -10.91 -21.73 1.86
N GLU A 59 -9.61 -21.57 2.09
CA GLU A 59 -8.95 -21.97 3.33
C GLU A 59 -8.09 -20.84 3.91
N ILE A 60 -8.02 -20.75 5.25
CA ILE A 60 -7.10 -19.90 5.99
C ILE A 60 -6.35 -20.75 6.99
N ILE A 61 -5.02 -20.72 6.92
CA ILE A 61 -4.11 -21.43 7.84
C ILE A 61 -3.27 -20.38 8.57
N ILE A 62 -3.14 -20.50 9.89
CA ILE A 62 -2.32 -19.63 10.73
C ILE A 62 -1.44 -20.50 11.62
N ASP A 63 -0.13 -20.31 11.53
CA ASP A 63 0.87 -21.10 12.29
C ASP A 63 0.63 -22.61 12.10
N GLY A 64 0.43 -23.04 10.84
CA GLY A 64 0.15 -24.42 10.44
C GLY A 64 -1.21 -24.96 10.87
N LYS A 65 -2.10 -24.16 11.48
CA LYS A 65 -3.41 -24.58 11.95
C LYS A 65 -4.51 -24.08 11.02
N PRO A 66 -5.41 -24.95 10.51
CA PRO A 66 -6.54 -24.52 9.71
C PRO A 66 -7.56 -23.77 10.57
N MET A 67 -8.05 -22.63 10.05
CA MET A 67 -9.01 -21.78 10.75
C MET A 67 -10.46 -21.99 10.30
N ILE A 68 -10.68 -22.72 9.21
CA ILE A 68 -11.99 -22.85 8.55
C ILE A 68 -12.36 -24.30 8.21
N THR A 69 -11.46 -25.08 7.62
CA THR A 69 -11.78 -26.40 7.00
C THR A 69 -12.21 -27.48 7.98
N GLN A 70 -11.74 -27.45 9.22
CA GLN A 70 -12.12 -28.41 10.29
C GLN A 70 -13.16 -27.84 11.27
N GLY A 71 -13.91 -26.82 10.82
CA GLY A 71 -14.82 -26.03 11.64
C GLY A 71 -14.34 -24.58 11.72
N PHE A 72 -15.26 -23.66 12.02
CA PHE A 72 -14.93 -22.24 12.12
C PHE A 72 -14.31 -21.92 13.49
N VAL A 73 -13.01 -21.60 13.52
CA VAL A 73 -12.32 -21.18 14.73
C VAL A 73 -12.73 -19.76 15.09
N GLN A 74 -13.25 -19.57 16.30
CA GLN A 74 -13.69 -18.26 16.80
C GLN A 74 -12.53 -17.28 16.93
N PRO A 75 -12.74 -15.95 16.78
CA PRO A 75 -11.70 -14.94 16.88
C PRO A 75 -10.84 -15.02 18.14
N SER A 76 -11.48 -15.29 19.30
CA SER A 76 -10.78 -15.42 20.60
C SER A 76 -9.72 -16.51 20.64
N ASN A 77 -9.83 -17.51 19.77
CA ASN A 77 -8.99 -18.72 19.76
C ASN A 77 -7.94 -18.72 18.63
N ARG A 78 -7.88 -17.67 17.79
CA ARG A 78 -6.93 -17.56 16.68
C ARG A 78 -5.56 -17.02 17.09
N GLY A 79 -5.39 -16.53 18.34
CA GLY A 79 -4.12 -15.93 18.80
C GLY A 79 -3.79 -14.60 18.11
N ILE A 80 -4.80 -13.86 17.70
CA ILE A 80 -4.70 -12.62 16.92
C ILE A 80 -4.97 -11.40 17.81
N GLY A 81 -4.17 -10.34 17.64
CA GLY A 81 -4.50 -8.99 18.09
C GLY A 81 -5.05 -8.18 16.92
N MET A 82 -6.04 -7.33 17.14
CA MET A 82 -6.61 -6.48 16.09
C MET A 82 -6.77 -5.04 16.55
N VAL A 83 -6.37 -4.11 15.68
CA VAL A 83 -6.61 -2.67 15.80
C VAL A 83 -7.64 -2.30 14.75
N PHE A 84 -8.75 -1.71 15.17
CA PHE A 84 -9.85 -1.27 14.31
C PHE A 84 -9.66 0.16 13.85
N GLN A 85 -10.26 0.55 12.75
CA GLN A 85 -10.22 1.88 12.14
C GLN A 85 -10.64 3.01 13.10
N ASN A 86 -11.66 2.78 13.93
CA ASN A 86 -12.13 3.71 14.94
C ASN A 86 -11.49 3.50 16.33
N TYR A 87 -10.37 2.78 16.39
CA TYR A 87 -9.65 2.39 17.61
C TYR A 87 -10.45 1.51 18.56
N ALA A 88 -11.77 1.54 18.53
CA ALA A 88 -12.71 0.82 19.41
C ALA A 88 -12.37 0.97 20.92
N VAL A 89 -11.82 2.11 21.32
CA VAL A 89 -11.47 2.39 22.72
C VAL A 89 -12.75 2.71 23.50
N TRP A 90 -12.93 2.10 24.66
CA TRP A 90 -14.11 2.33 25.51
C TRP A 90 -14.00 3.68 26.23
N PRO A 91 -14.88 4.66 25.94
CA PRO A 91 -14.74 6.02 26.43
C PRO A 91 -14.97 6.16 27.94
N HIS A 92 -15.75 5.25 28.51
CA HIS A 92 -16.08 5.20 29.95
C HIS A 92 -15.05 4.45 30.80
N MET A 93 -14.01 3.91 30.20
CA MET A 93 -12.93 3.19 30.87
C MET A 93 -11.63 3.98 30.80
N LYS A 94 -10.86 3.99 31.89
CA LYS A 94 -9.49 4.52 31.91
C LYS A 94 -8.55 3.71 30.99
N VAL A 95 -7.40 4.27 30.61
CA VAL A 95 -6.38 3.61 29.78
C VAL A 95 -6.03 2.22 30.34
N TYR A 96 -5.66 2.12 31.61
CA TYR A 96 -5.39 0.84 32.27
C TYR A 96 -6.52 -0.17 32.08
N GLN A 97 -7.76 0.24 32.31
CA GLN A 97 -8.93 -0.63 32.21
C GLN A 97 -9.17 -1.11 30.76
N ASN A 98 -8.98 -0.20 29.79
CA ASN A 98 -9.03 -0.53 28.37
C ASN A 98 -8.00 -1.61 28.03
N VAL A 99 -6.76 -1.43 28.45
CA VAL A 99 -5.64 -2.33 28.12
C VAL A 99 -5.84 -3.71 28.75
N VAL A 100 -6.14 -3.80 30.03
CA VAL A 100 -6.25 -5.11 30.73
C VAL A 100 -7.56 -5.85 30.46
N TYR A 101 -8.51 -5.24 29.77
CA TYR A 101 -9.85 -5.82 29.58
C TYR A 101 -9.82 -7.22 28.97
N GLY A 102 -8.98 -7.42 27.94
CA GLY A 102 -8.83 -8.71 27.28
C GLY A 102 -8.21 -9.82 28.16
N LEU A 103 -7.55 -9.46 29.26
CA LEU A 103 -6.97 -10.42 30.20
C LEU A 103 -7.91 -10.74 31.38
N LYS A 104 -8.93 -9.91 31.65
CA LYS A 104 -9.86 -10.13 32.78
C LYS A 104 -10.57 -11.48 32.69
N VAL A 105 -10.85 -11.93 31.46
CA VAL A 105 -11.50 -13.26 31.22
C VAL A 105 -10.60 -14.43 31.65
N GLN A 106 -9.30 -14.20 31.79
CA GLN A 106 -8.34 -15.23 32.20
C GLN A 106 -8.20 -15.39 33.72
N ASN A 107 -8.93 -14.60 34.51
CA ASN A 107 -8.91 -14.63 35.98
C ASN A 107 -7.48 -14.53 36.58
N LEU A 108 -6.61 -13.72 35.95
CA LEU A 108 -5.24 -13.53 36.42
C LEU A 108 -5.19 -12.73 37.73
N PRO A 109 -4.18 -13.00 38.61
CA PRO A 109 -3.95 -12.20 39.79
C PRO A 109 -3.76 -10.70 39.48
N ARG A 110 -4.22 -9.82 40.33
CA ARG A 110 -4.16 -8.35 40.14
C ARG A 110 -2.74 -7.86 39.89
N ARG A 111 -1.75 -8.44 40.59
CA ARG A 111 -0.32 -8.12 40.40
C ARG A 111 0.15 -8.44 38.98
N THR A 112 -0.18 -9.62 38.46
CA THR A 112 0.18 -10.05 37.09
C THR A 112 -0.48 -9.16 36.04
N LEU A 113 -1.73 -8.72 36.26
CA LEU A 113 -2.41 -7.78 35.37
C LEU A 113 -1.69 -6.41 35.36
N GLN A 114 -1.23 -5.93 36.52
CA GLN A 114 -0.49 -4.67 36.62
C GLN A 114 0.87 -4.76 35.91
N GLU A 115 1.63 -5.84 36.15
CA GLU A 115 2.93 -6.05 35.51
C GLU A 115 2.81 -6.13 33.97
N LYS A 116 1.85 -6.90 33.46
CA LYS A 116 1.60 -6.98 32.02
C LYS A 116 1.13 -5.66 31.41
N ALA A 117 0.26 -4.93 32.10
CA ALA A 117 -0.20 -3.62 31.66
C ALA A 117 0.95 -2.62 31.59
N GLN A 118 1.79 -2.58 32.64
CA GLN A 118 2.96 -1.70 32.66
C GLN A 118 3.89 -1.99 31.48
N GLN A 119 4.25 -3.27 31.27
CA GLN A 119 5.11 -3.68 30.16
C GLN A 119 4.59 -3.22 28.80
N VAL A 120 3.30 -3.43 28.52
CA VAL A 120 2.75 -3.04 27.22
C VAL A 120 2.61 -1.53 27.08
N LEU A 121 2.29 -0.81 28.17
CA LEU A 121 2.21 0.65 28.17
C LEU A 121 3.59 1.29 27.95
N ASP A 122 4.64 0.71 28.53
CA ASP A 122 6.04 1.09 28.28
C ASP A 122 6.40 0.91 26.78
N VAL A 123 6.02 -0.24 26.22
CA VAL A 123 6.29 -0.59 24.81
C VAL A 123 5.65 0.40 23.85
N VAL A 124 4.42 0.86 24.14
CA VAL A 124 3.69 1.82 23.27
C VAL A 124 3.91 3.28 23.68
N GLY A 125 4.71 3.56 24.74
CA GLY A 125 5.03 4.91 25.19
C GLY A 125 3.85 5.66 25.80
N LEU A 126 3.07 4.99 26.67
CA LEU A 126 1.92 5.56 27.38
C LEU A 126 2.10 5.62 28.90
N ASN A 127 3.35 5.57 29.39
CA ASN A 127 3.65 5.66 30.82
C ASN A 127 3.11 6.94 31.44
N GLY A 128 2.52 6.82 32.63
CA GLY A 128 1.94 7.92 33.39
C GLY A 128 0.55 8.34 32.90
N LEU A 129 -0.03 7.64 31.89
CA LEU A 129 -1.36 7.93 31.37
C LEU A 129 -2.40 6.88 31.77
N GLU A 130 -2.05 5.92 32.62
CA GLU A 130 -2.86 4.75 33.02
C GLU A 130 -4.23 5.14 33.58
N ASN A 131 -4.28 6.26 34.30
CA ASN A 131 -5.46 6.74 34.98
C ASN A 131 -6.31 7.72 34.17
N ARG A 132 -5.89 8.11 32.97
CA ARG A 132 -6.64 9.01 32.09
C ARG A 132 -7.77 8.28 31.36
N TYR A 133 -8.81 9.04 31.01
CA TYR A 133 -9.87 8.60 30.12
C TYR A 133 -9.49 8.90 28.66
N PRO A 134 -10.02 8.18 27.67
CA PRO A 134 -9.76 8.42 26.25
C PRO A 134 -10.02 9.86 25.81
N SER A 135 -11.03 10.53 26.35
CA SER A 135 -11.35 11.94 26.06
C SER A 135 -10.23 12.93 26.45
N GLN A 136 -9.30 12.51 27.32
CA GLN A 136 -8.16 13.31 27.77
C GLN A 136 -6.89 13.03 26.97
N LEU A 137 -6.99 12.23 25.90
CA LEU A 137 -5.87 11.78 25.08
C LEU A 137 -5.95 12.37 23.66
N SER A 138 -4.79 12.66 23.08
CA SER A 138 -4.71 12.96 21.64
C SER A 138 -5.05 11.73 20.78
N GLY A 139 -5.39 11.94 19.50
CA GLY A 139 -5.69 10.84 18.58
C GLY A 139 -4.57 9.79 18.51
N GLY A 140 -3.30 10.21 18.43
CA GLY A 140 -2.16 9.29 18.47
C GLY A 140 -2.03 8.54 19.80
N GLN A 141 -2.37 9.14 20.93
CA GLN A 141 -2.40 8.44 22.21
C GLN A 141 -3.55 7.42 22.28
N GLN A 142 -4.72 7.74 21.74
CA GLN A 142 -5.84 6.79 21.65
C GLN A 142 -5.48 5.60 20.76
N GLN A 143 -4.79 5.83 19.64
CA GLN A 143 -4.28 4.77 18.78
C GLN A 143 -3.28 3.85 19.52
N ARG A 144 -2.36 4.43 20.29
CA ARG A 144 -1.42 3.63 21.13
C ARG A 144 -2.17 2.82 22.20
N VAL A 145 -3.29 3.32 22.74
CA VAL A 145 -4.15 2.51 23.62
C VAL A 145 -4.74 1.32 22.88
N ALA A 146 -5.22 1.52 21.64
CA ALA A 146 -5.72 0.41 20.81
C ALA A 146 -4.63 -0.63 20.49
N LEU A 147 -3.41 -0.16 20.18
CA LEU A 147 -2.24 -1.04 20.01
C LEU A 147 -1.92 -1.82 21.29
N ALA A 148 -1.88 -1.15 22.45
CA ALA A 148 -1.63 -1.82 23.73
C ALA A 148 -2.67 -2.90 24.04
N ARG A 149 -3.95 -2.65 23.73
CA ARG A 149 -5.03 -3.65 23.85
C ARG A 149 -4.84 -4.85 22.96
N ALA A 150 -4.39 -4.64 21.73
CA ALA A 150 -4.12 -5.72 20.77
C ALA A 150 -2.91 -6.55 21.21
N LEU A 151 -1.89 -5.92 21.80
CA LEU A 151 -0.61 -6.53 22.15
C LEU A 151 -0.58 -7.22 23.52
N ILE A 152 -1.42 -6.83 24.48
CA ILE A 152 -1.33 -7.31 25.87
C ILE A 152 -1.47 -8.83 26.03
N ARG A 153 -2.09 -9.49 25.07
CA ARG A 153 -2.25 -10.96 25.03
C ARG A 153 -1.07 -11.68 24.37
N ASN A 154 0.01 -10.96 23.99
CA ASN A 154 1.12 -11.46 23.22
C ASN A 154 0.67 -12.23 21.96
N PRO A 155 -0.05 -11.56 21.03
CA PRO A 155 -0.58 -12.22 19.86
C PRO A 155 0.55 -12.67 18.93
N LYS A 156 0.32 -13.76 18.19
CA LYS A 156 1.23 -14.22 17.12
C LYS A 156 1.05 -13.43 15.83
N VAL A 157 -0.15 -12.88 15.62
CA VAL A 157 -0.52 -12.07 14.46
C VAL A 157 -1.15 -10.77 14.93
N LEU A 158 -0.75 -9.66 14.31
CA LEU A 158 -1.33 -8.34 14.50
C LEU A 158 -2.04 -7.90 13.22
N LEU A 159 -3.33 -7.65 13.30
CA LEU A 159 -4.15 -7.13 12.22
C LEU A 159 -4.45 -5.65 12.47
N LEU A 160 -4.24 -4.81 11.45
CA LEU A 160 -4.40 -3.37 11.54
C LEU A 160 -5.33 -2.90 10.41
N ASP A 161 -6.56 -2.51 10.77
CA ASP A 161 -7.59 -2.06 9.83
C ASP A 161 -7.60 -0.53 9.78
N GLU A 162 -6.94 0.07 8.78
CA GLU A 162 -6.79 1.52 8.57
C GLU A 162 -6.44 2.30 9.85
N PRO A 163 -5.40 1.91 10.60
CA PRO A 163 -5.17 2.41 11.96
C PRO A 163 -4.81 3.90 12.02
N LEU A 164 -4.42 4.52 10.89
CA LEU A 164 -3.98 5.92 10.82
C LEU A 164 -5.00 6.87 10.17
N SER A 165 -6.14 6.34 9.70
CA SER A 165 -7.12 7.12 8.91
C SER A 165 -7.69 8.33 9.65
N ASN A 166 -7.80 8.28 10.97
CA ASN A 166 -8.39 9.33 11.81
C ASN A 166 -7.38 10.36 12.36
N LEU A 167 -6.13 10.34 11.87
CA LEU A 167 -5.08 11.26 12.30
C LEU A 167 -4.83 12.35 11.25
N ASP A 168 -4.40 13.53 11.72
CA ASP A 168 -3.88 14.57 10.85
C ASP A 168 -2.59 14.13 10.13
N ALA A 169 -2.24 14.80 9.03
CA ALA A 169 -1.14 14.38 8.15
C ALA A 169 0.22 14.29 8.87
N LYS A 170 0.54 15.27 9.72
CA LYS A 170 1.83 15.32 10.45
C LYS A 170 1.94 14.20 11.48
N LEU A 171 0.86 13.97 12.22
CA LEU A 171 0.82 12.90 13.21
C LEU A 171 0.82 11.52 12.53
N ARG A 172 0.13 11.38 11.40
CA ARG A 172 0.09 10.16 10.58
C ARG A 172 1.49 9.78 10.13
N GLU A 173 2.26 10.72 9.59
CA GLU A 173 3.63 10.49 9.17
C GLU A 173 4.50 9.94 10.31
N LYS A 174 4.46 10.58 11.49
CA LYS A 174 5.18 10.12 12.67
C LYS A 174 4.76 8.71 13.09
N MET A 175 3.45 8.45 13.12
CA MET A 175 2.90 7.17 13.58
C MET A 175 3.20 6.00 12.62
N ARG A 176 3.40 6.25 11.33
CA ARG A 176 3.88 5.23 10.37
C ARG A 176 5.20 4.61 10.83
N PHE A 177 6.19 5.45 11.13
CA PHE A 177 7.51 4.98 11.58
C PHE A 177 7.44 4.30 12.95
N GLU A 178 6.62 4.80 13.86
CA GLU A 178 6.45 4.22 15.18
C GLU A 178 5.84 2.82 15.12
N ILE A 179 4.79 2.62 14.33
CA ILE A 179 4.15 1.30 14.15
C ILE A 179 5.14 0.34 13.49
N LYS A 180 5.83 0.74 12.42
CA LYS A 180 6.84 -0.10 11.76
C LYS A 180 7.93 -0.54 12.74
N SER A 181 8.48 0.40 13.49
CA SER A 181 9.52 0.12 14.50
C SER A 181 9.03 -0.81 15.61
N LEU A 182 7.80 -0.57 16.09
CA LEU A 182 7.18 -1.39 17.13
C LEU A 182 7.01 -2.84 16.69
N VAL A 183 6.41 -3.06 15.53
CA VAL A 183 6.13 -4.40 14.97
C VAL A 183 7.43 -5.15 14.70
N ARG A 184 8.42 -4.49 14.10
CA ARG A 184 9.75 -5.08 13.86
C ARG A 184 10.46 -5.47 15.15
N ARG A 185 10.48 -4.59 16.16
CA ARG A 185 11.10 -4.86 17.45
C ARG A 185 10.46 -6.05 18.16
N MET A 186 9.15 -6.24 17.99
CA MET A 186 8.42 -7.34 18.62
C MET A 186 8.46 -8.64 17.78
N GLY A 187 8.90 -8.59 16.51
CA GLY A 187 8.94 -9.73 15.61
C GLY A 187 7.57 -10.33 15.29
N ILE A 188 6.49 -9.51 15.36
CA ILE A 188 5.12 -9.97 15.16
C ILE A 188 4.79 -9.99 13.68
N THR A 189 4.21 -11.10 13.18
CA THR A 189 3.63 -11.19 11.84
C THR A 189 2.42 -10.27 11.74
N SER A 190 2.36 -9.40 10.73
CA SER A 190 1.32 -8.38 10.67
C SER A 190 0.66 -8.29 9.30
N VAL A 191 -0.66 -8.06 9.29
CA VAL A 191 -1.42 -7.67 8.10
C VAL A 191 -2.00 -6.28 8.32
N TYR A 192 -1.61 -5.36 7.46
CA TYR A 192 -2.00 -3.96 7.51
C TYR A 192 -2.96 -3.64 6.36
N VAL A 193 -4.04 -2.93 6.62
CA VAL A 193 -4.98 -2.45 5.59
C VAL A 193 -4.89 -0.94 5.52
N THR A 194 -4.75 -0.41 4.32
CA THR A 194 -4.83 1.02 4.07
C THR A 194 -5.30 1.30 2.64
N HIS A 195 -5.77 2.52 2.40
CA HIS A 195 -5.96 3.10 1.07
C HIS A 195 -4.91 4.19 0.77
N ASP A 196 -4.04 4.50 1.74
CA ASP A 196 -2.95 5.50 1.60
C ASP A 196 -1.70 4.80 1.05
N GLN A 197 -1.31 5.22 -0.16
CA GLN A 197 -0.14 4.67 -0.86
C GLN A 197 1.16 4.95 -0.08
N ALA A 198 1.30 6.16 0.48
CA ALA A 198 2.50 6.53 1.22
C ALA A 198 2.64 5.71 2.52
N GLU A 199 1.52 5.30 3.15
CA GLU A 199 1.56 4.35 4.26
C GLU A 199 2.10 3.00 3.79
N ALA A 200 1.50 2.44 2.74
CA ALA A 200 1.90 1.14 2.21
C ALA A 200 3.37 1.11 1.82
N MET A 201 3.86 2.15 1.11
CA MET A 201 5.26 2.23 0.66
C MET A 201 6.27 2.32 1.82
N VAL A 202 5.91 3.01 2.92
CA VAL A 202 6.82 3.19 4.05
C VAL A 202 6.81 2.01 5.02
N ILE A 203 5.62 1.47 5.33
CA ILE A 203 5.45 0.51 6.42
C ILE A 203 5.80 -0.92 5.99
N SER A 204 5.46 -1.32 4.78
CA SER A 204 5.40 -2.71 4.36
C SER A 204 6.76 -3.34 4.07
N ASP A 205 6.85 -4.64 4.26
CA ASP A 205 7.87 -5.49 3.65
C ASP A 205 7.40 -5.96 2.25
N ARG A 206 6.09 -6.27 2.12
CA ARG A 206 5.42 -6.52 0.84
C ARG A 206 4.05 -5.87 0.84
N VAL A 207 3.62 -5.46 -0.36
CA VAL A 207 2.30 -4.88 -0.63
C VAL A 207 1.53 -5.80 -1.57
N VAL A 208 0.25 -5.96 -1.28
CA VAL A 208 -0.76 -6.60 -2.14
C VAL A 208 -1.66 -5.51 -2.67
N VAL A 209 -1.58 -5.22 -3.96
CA VAL A 209 -2.50 -4.30 -4.61
C VAL A 209 -3.77 -5.05 -4.98
N MET A 210 -4.90 -4.58 -4.45
CA MET A 210 -6.21 -5.20 -4.67
C MET A 210 -7.14 -4.29 -5.47
N ASN A 211 -7.93 -4.90 -6.35
CA ASN A 211 -8.96 -4.21 -7.12
C ASN A 211 -10.18 -5.12 -7.31
N ALA A 212 -11.39 -4.61 -7.04
CA ALA A 212 -12.66 -5.31 -7.26
C ALA A 212 -12.68 -6.78 -6.79
N GLY A 213 -12.08 -7.06 -5.62
CA GLY A 213 -12.02 -8.40 -5.03
C GLY A 213 -10.85 -9.26 -5.49
N ASN A 214 -10.06 -8.81 -6.45
CA ASN A 214 -8.91 -9.54 -7.00
C ASN A 214 -7.59 -8.99 -6.46
N VAL A 215 -6.54 -9.79 -6.53
CA VAL A 215 -5.15 -9.38 -6.34
C VAL A 215 -4.57 -9.03 -7.71
N GLU A 216 -4.16 -7.79 -7.89
CA GLU A 216 -3.55 -7.30 -9.13
C GLU A 216 -2.04 -7.54 -9.16
N GLN A 217 -1.36 -7.27 -8.04
CA GLN A 217 0.08 -7.48 -7.90
C GLN A 217 0.47 -7.69 -6.44
N ILE A 218 1.51 -8.50 -6.22
CA ILE A 218 2.18 -8.68 -4.94
C ILE A 218 3.68 -8.47 -5.14
N GLY A 219 4.30 -7.63 -4.33
CA GLY A 219 5.74 -7.37 -4.41
C GLY A 219 6.24 -6.45 -3.30
N LYS A 220 7.52 -6.16 -3.31
CA LYS A 220 8.07 -5.10 -2.46
C LYS A 220 7.59 -3.73 -2.96
N PRO A 221 7.50 -2.72 -2.07
CA PRO A 221 7.06 -1.38 -2.46
C PRO A 221 7.81 -0.85 -3.69
N GLU A 222 9.13 -0.98 -3.73
CA GLU A 222 9.98 -0.49 -4.82
C GLU A 222 9.71 -1.24 -6.14
N GLU A 223 9.44 -2.54 -6.07
CA GLU A 223 9.12 -3.38 -7.24
C GLU A 223 7.78 -2.98 -7.86
N ILE A 224 6.73 -2.79 -7.02
CA ILE A 224 5.40 -2.39 -7.48
C ILE A 224 5.44 -0.99 -8.12
N TYR A 225 6.23 -0.07 -7.56
CA TYR A 225 6.38 1.27 -8.11
C TYR A 225 7.14 1.28 -9.44
N ALA A 226 8.27 0.53 -9.51
CA ALA A 226 9.17 0.53 -10.66
C ALA A 226 8.69 -0.37 -11.81
N GLN A 227 7.95 -1.47 -11.50
CA GLN A 227 7.49 -2.48 -12.45
C GLN A 227 6.03 -2.86 -12.17
N PRO A 228 5.08 -1.95 -12.39
CA PRO A 228 3.66 -2.26 -12.23
C PRO A 228 3.25 -3.35 -13.21
N ALA A 229 2.42 -4.30 -12.72
CA ALA A 229 1.98 -5.44 -13.50
C ALA A 229 1.02 -5.06 -14.63
N ASN A 230 0.25 -4.00 -14.47
CA ASN A 230 -0.72 -3.55 -15.43
C ASN A 230 -1.00 -2.04 -15.27
N ARG A 231 -1.81 -1.50 -16.18
CA ARG A 231 -2.20 -0.09 -16.17
C ARG A 231 -2.89 0.33 -14.88
N PHE A 232 -3.73 -0.53 -14.29
CA PHE A 232 -4.41 -0.20 -13.03
C PHE A 232 -3.39 0.03 -11.90
N VAL A 233 -2.44 -0.89 -11.73
CA VAL A 233 -1.40 -0.74 -10.69
C VAL A 233 -0.55 0.50 -10.93
N ALA A 234 -0.17 0.76 -12.19
CA ALA A 234 0.64 1.92 -12.57
C ALA A 234 -0.03 3.24 -12.24
N ASP A 235 -1.34 3.36 -12.52
CA ASP A 235 -2.14 4.57 -12.27
C ASP A 235 -2.52 4.71 -10.79
N PHE A 236 -2.80 3.58 -10.13
CA PHE A 236 -3.16 3.57 -8.72
C PHE A 236 -1.96 3.88 -7.81
N ILE A 237 -0.74 3.48 -8.18
CA ILE A 237 0.49 3.71 -7.40
C ILE A 237 1.26 4.92 -7.93
N GLY A 238 0.85 6.11 -7.53
CA GLY A 238 1.46 7.38 -7.98
C GLY A 238 1.02 7.82 -9.38
N ALA A 239 1.53 8.95 -9.84
CA ALA A 239 1.22 9.46 -11.17
C ALA A 239 2.00 8.71 -12.26
N MET A 240 1.37 8.50 -13.44
CA MET A 240 1.99 7.88 -14.61
C MET A 240 1.54 8.60 -15.88
N ASN A 241 2.44 8.80 -16.83
CA ASN A 241 2.09 9.17 -18.20
C ASN A 241 1.82 7.91 -19.00
N PHE A 242 0.70 7.86 -19.72
CA PHE A 242 0.34 6.77 -20.61
C PHE A 242 0.27 7.29 -22.05
N ILE A 243 1.23 6.90 -22.88
CA ILE A 243 1.36 7.33 -24.25
C ILE A 243 0.90 6.17 -25.15
N PRO A 244 -0.26 6.27 -25.82
CA PRO A 244 -0.74 5.19 -26.69
C PRO A 244 0.22 4.90 -27.83
N GLY A 245 0.37 3.63 -28.16
CA GLY A 245 1.23 3.20 -29.26
C GLY A 245 1.04 1.74 -29.64
N GLU A 246 1.86 1.31 -30.58
CA GLU A 246 1.91 -0.06 -31.08
C GLU A 246 3.36 -0.54 -31.10
N VAL A 247 3.61 -1.76 -30.63
CA VAL A 247 4.94 -2.37 -30.63
C VAL A 247 5.43 -2.50 -32.06
N ALA A 248 6.50 -1.76 -32.40
CA ALA A 248 7.11 -1.76 -33.72
C ALA A 248 8.11 -2.90 -33.90
N GLU A 249 8.93 -3.11 -32.85
CA GLU A 249 10.04 -4.06 -32.91
C GLU A 249 10.39 -4.56 -31.51
N VAL A 250 10.66 -5.85 -31.42
CA VAL A 250 11.19 -6.51 -30.22
C VAL A 250 12.51 -7.16 -30.60
N PRO A 251 13.67 -6.54 -30.33
CA PRO A 251 14.97 -7.13 -30.59
C PRO A 251 15.12 -8.48 -29.87
N GLN A 252 15.77 -9.44 -30.53
CA GLN A 252 16.03 -10.75 -29.93
C GLN A 252 16.90 -10.62 -28.68
N ASP A 253 16.59 -11.40 -27.66
CA ASP A 253 17.32 -11.46 -26.37
C ASP A 253 17.53 -10.12 -25.65
N SER A 254 16.70 -9.13 -25.95
CA SER A 254 16.75 -7.80 -25.34
C SER A 254 15.56 -7.55 -24.42
N GLU A 255 15.78 -6.83 -23.32
CA GLU A 255 14.71 -6.25 -22.51
C GLU A 255 14.11 -4.99 -23.14
N THR A 256 14.65 -4.57 -24.28
CA THR A 256 14.23 -3.37 -25.01
C THR A 256 13.08 -3.69 -25.96
N VAL A 257 12.19 -2.72 -26.10
CA VAL A 257 11.08 -2.72 -27.07
C VAL A 257 10.99 -1.35 -27.70
N TYR A 258 10.72 -1.31 -29.00
CA TYR A 258 10.42 -0.05 -29.69
C TYR A 258 8.94 0.07 -29.98
N VAL A 259 8.36 1.23 -29.63
CA VAL A 259 6.93 1.50 -29.76
C VAL A 259 6.70 2.69 -30.69
N HIS A 260 5.91 2.52 -31.74
CA HIS A 260 5.37 3.64 -32.51
C HIS A 260 4.26 4.31 -31.71
N THR A 261 4.46 5.56 -31.34
CA THR A 261 3.52 6.28 -30.49
C THR A 261 2.80 7.39 -31.25
N VAL A 262 1.70 7.86 -30.68
CA VAL A 262 0.95 9.03 -31.16
C VAL A 262 1.76 10.34 -31.10
N LEU A 263 2.94 10.35 -30.46
CA LEU A 263 3.85 11.50 -30.44
C LEU A 263 4.61 11.67 -31.78
N GLY A 264 4.40 10.79 -32.75
CA GLY A 264 4.96 10.89 -34.10
C GLY A 264 6.36 10.31 -34.25
N GLN A 265 6.91 9.70 -33.22
CA GLN A 265 8.23 9.06 -33.21
C GLN A 265 8.17 7.67 -32.59
N LYS A 266 9.19 6.86 -32.93
CA LYS A 266 9.46 5.59 -32.33
C LYS A 266 10.14 5.81 -30.99
N ILE A 267 9.60 5.27 -29.89
CA ILE A 267 10.13 5.38 -28.53
C ILE A 267 10.82 4.05 -28.14
N ARG A 268 12.01 4.14 -27.55
CA ARG A 268 12.67 3.02 -26.90
C ARG A 268 12.10 2.85 -25.49
N CYS A 269 11.62 1.67 -25.17
CA CYS A 269 11.05 1.31 -23.87
C CYS A 269 11.67 0.00 -23.36
N ARG A 270 11.49 -0.30 -22.09
CA ARG A 270 11.70 -1.63 -21.51
C ARG A 270 10.44 -2.49 -21.65
N LYS A 271 10.63 -3.79 -21.74
CA LYS A 271 9.53 -4.75 -21.61
C LYS A 271 8.89 -4.62 -20.25
N GLY A 272 7.56 -4.70 -20.20
CA GLY A 272 6.80 -4.91 -18.97
C GLY A 272 6.82 -6.38 -18.53
N LEU A 273 5.91 -6.75 -17.64
CA LEU A 273 5.74 -8.15 -17.23
C LEU A 273 5.01 -8.97 -18.29
N ASP A 274 4.22 -8.34 -19.16
CA ASP A 274 3.50 -9.00 -20.24
C ASP A 274 4.42 -9.24 -21.45
N PRO A 275 4.17 -10.32 -22.22
CA PRO A 275 4.91 -10.60 -23.46
C PRO A 275 4.72 -9.48 -24.50
N ALA A 276 5.80 -8.94 -25.03
CA ALA A 276 5.77 -7.96 -26.11
C ALA A 276 5.84 -8.68 -27.47
N VAL A 277 4.88 -8.38 -28.36
CA VAL A 277 4.84 -8.89 -29.74
C VAL A 277 4.60 -7.71 -30.68
N ALA A 278 5.28 -7.71 -31.83
CA ALA A 278 5.08 -6.66 -32.85
C ALA A 278 3.61 -6.59 -33.28
N GLY A 279 3.08 -5.38 -33.43
CA GLY A 279 1.68 -5.12 -33.72
C GLY A 279 0.77 -5.05 -32.47
N LEU A 280 1.28 -5.36 -31.27
CA LEU A 280 0.48 -5.25 -30.04
C LEU A 280 0.24 -3.78 -29.68
N LYS A 281 -1.02 -3.40 -29.43
CA LYS A 281 -1.38 -2.08 -28.88
C LYS A 281 -1.01 -2.02 -27.41
N VAL A 282 -0.23 -1.01 -27.04
CA VAL A 282 0.32 -0.83 -25.71
C VAL A 282 0.31 0.66 -25.32
N PHE A 283 0.60 0.93 -24.06
CA PHE A 283 0.98 2.25 -23.60
C PHE A 283 2.48 2.27 -23.29
N ALA A 284 3.22 3.18 -23.94
CA ALA A 284 4.54 3.56 -23.45
C ALA A 284 4.32 4.41 -22.19
N SER A 285 4.75 3.91 -21.03
CA SER A 285 4.37 4.46 -19.73
C SER A 285 5.61 4.91 -18.97
N ILE A 286 5.57 6.14 -18.42
CA ILE A 286 6.70 6.73 -17.71
C ILE A 286 6.24 7.61 -16.53
N ARG A 287 6.98 7.56 -15.42
CA ARG A 287 6.73 8.41 -14.27
C ARG A 287 7.06 9.88 -14.57
N PRO A 288 6.33 10.86 -13.99
CA PRO A 288 6.64 12.28 -14.20
C PRO A 288 8.06 12.70 -13.78
N GLU A 289 8.61 12.08 -12.75
CA GLU A 289 9.98 12.33 -12.26
C GLU A 289 11.08 11.78 -13.18
N ASP A 290 10.73 10.84 -14.07
CA ASP A 290 11.64 10.27 -15.07
C ASP A 290 11.55 10.98 -16.43
N VAL A 291 10.69 12.01 -16.54
CA VAL A 291 10.61 12.92 -17.68
C VAL A 291 11.51 14.11 -17.42
N ALA A 292 12.59 14.24 -18.18
CA ALA A 292 13.50 15.35 -18.05
C ALA A 292 13.14 16.48 -19.03
N VAL A 293 13.35 17.73 -18.62
CA VAL A 293 13.02 18.95 -19.38
C VAL A 293 14.28 19.76 -19.67
N ALA A 294 14.44 20.27 -20.90
CA ALA A 294 15.56 21.07 -21.32
C ALA A 294 15.12 22.28 -22.15
N GLU A 295 15.96 23.34 -22.17
CA GLU A 295 15.74 24.53 -22.98
C GLU A 295 16.06 24.31 -24.46
N ARG A 296 17.00 23.45 -24.72
CA ARG A 296 17.54 23.15 -26.06
C ARG A 296 17.59 21.64 -26.24
N PRO A 297 17.57 21.17 -27.51
CA PRO A 297 17.73 19.76 -27.75
C PRO A 297 19.12 19.31 -27.25
N VAL A 298 19.14 18.16 -26.57
CA VAL A 298 20.37 17.54 -26.10
C VAL A 298 20.83 16.55 -27.15
N PRO A 299 22.03 16.74 -27.76
CA PRO A 299 22.54 15.81 -28.75
C PRO A 299 22.61 14.38 -28.20
N GLU A 300 22.33 13.40 -29.08
CA GLU A 300 22.39 11.95 -28.77
C GLU A 300 21.39 11.43 -27.73
N MET A 301 20.45 12.27 -27.23
CA MET A 301 19.40 11.80 -26.34
C MET A 301 18.31 11.09 -27.13
N GLU A 302 18.08 9.82 -26.75
CA GLU A 302 16.94 9.05 -27.24
C GLU A 302 15.62 9.57 -26.66
N ASN A 303 14.48 9.26 -27.33
CA ASN A 303 13.14 9.63 -26.87
C ASN A 303 12.97 11.13 -26.56
N GLN A 304 13.58 11.99 -27.39
CA GLN A 304 13.50 13.45 -27.22
C GLN A 304 12.38 14.04 -28.08
N PHE A 305 11.64 14.96 -27.50
CA PHE A 305 10.48 15.61 -28.10
C PHE A 305 10.50 17.12 -27.84
N LYS A 306 9.75 17.85 -28.69
CA LYS A 306 9.46 19.25 -28.50
C LYS A 306 7.97 19.43 -28.28
N GLY A 307 7.58 20.16 -27.24
CA GLY A 307 6.18 20.43 -26.90
C GLY A 307 6.01 21.86 -26.38
N VAL A 308 4.79 22.22 -26.05
CA VAL A 308 4.41 23.50 -25.48
C VAL A 308 3.98 23.31 -24.02
N LEU A 309 4.52 24.11 -23.12
CA LEU A 309 4.09 24.12 -21.72
C LEU A 309 2.67 24.69 -21.62
N ALA A 310 1.69 23.81 -21.46
CA ALA A 310 0.30 24.19 -21.36
C ALA A 310 -0.06 24.73 -19.97
N HIS A 311 0.38 24.04 -18.91
CA HIS A 311 0.12 24.45 -17.53
C HIS A 311 1.29 24.11 -16.61
N LYS A 312 1.42 24.88 -15.53
CA LYS A 312 2.35 24.57 -14.42
C LYS A 312 1.61 24.53 -13.08
N ALA A 313 1.94 23.57 -12.23
CA ALA A 313 1.38 23.44 -10.89
C ALA A 313 2.49 23.39 -9.85
N TYR A 314 2.50 24.34 -8.91
CA TYR A 314 3.48 24.42 -7.83
C TYR A 314 3.01 23.60 -6.61
N LEU A 315 3.84 22.67 -6.18
CA LEU A 315 3.53 21.73 -5.08
C LEU A 315 4.48 21.90 -3.87
N GLY A 316 5.13 23.04 -3.78
CA GLY A 316 6.06 23.39 -2.69
C GLY A 316 7.50 22.99 -2.99
N ASN A 317 7.81 21.70 -2.94
CA ASN A 317 9.17 21.17 -3.16
C ASN A 317 9.50 20.89 -4.64
N PHE A 318 8.50 20.84 -5.51
CA PHE A 318 8.64 20.66 -6.95
C PHE A 318 7.49 21.31 -7.72
N LEU A 319 7.62 21.36 -9.05
CA LEU A 319 6.58 21.77 -10.00
C LEU A 319 6.19 20.58 -10.86
N TYR A 320 4.90 20.48 -11.20
CA TYR A 320 4.48 19.73 -12.38
C TYR A 320 4.38 20.66 -13.58
N TYR A 321 5.04 20.28 -14.67
CA TYR A 321 4.83 20.81 -16.00
C TYR A 321 3.91 19.88 -16.77
N PHE A 322 2.88 20.46 -17.37
CA PHE A 322 1.95 19.78 -18.29
C PHE A 322 2.28 20.24 -19.70
N ILE A 323 2.94 19.37 -20.45
CA ILE A 323 3.51 19.65 -21.77
C ILE A 323 2.57 19.05 -22.82
N ASN A 324 2.04 19.90 -23.72
CA ASN A 324 1.21 19.44 -24.84
C ASN A 324 2.09 19.12 -26.05
N ILE A 325 1.88 17.94 -26.62
CA ILE A 325 2.45 17.49 -27.90
C ILE A 325 1.40 16.65 -28.62
N ASN A 326 0.97 17.05 -29.83
CA ASN A 326 -0.02 16.34 -30.64
C ASN A 326 -1.31 15.97 -29.86
N ASP A 327 -1.85 16.93 -29.08
CA ASP A 327 -3.01 16.75 -28.19
C ASP A 327 -2.83 15.73 -27.05
N ILE A 328 -1.62 15.28 -26.84
CA ILE A 328 -1.26 14.44 -25.68
C ILE A 328 -0.61 15.31 -24.62
N MET A 329 -1.08 15.15 -23.38
CA MET A 329 -0.54 15.87 -22.23
C MET A 329 0.49 15.00 -21.50
N ILE A 330 1.74 15.43 -21.52
CA ILE A 330 2.84 14.78 -20.77
C ILE A 330 3.08 15.58 -19.50
N ARG A 331 3.05 14.89 -18.36
CA ARG A 331 3.40 15.47 -17.06
C ARG A 331 4.86 15.22 -16.76
N ALA A 332 5.62 16.28 -16.45
CA ALA A 332 6.99 16.20 -15.98
C ALA A 332 7.09 16.79 -14.57
N GLN A 333 7.84 16.14 -13.68
CA GLN A 333 8.18 16.69 -12.38
C GLN A 333 9.53 17.40 -12.47
N VAL A 334 9.54 18.70 -12.21
CA VAL A 334 10.74 19.52 -12.31
C VAL A 334 11.07 20.21 -10.98
N SER A 335 12.34 20.55 -10.79
CA SER A 335 12.74 21.34 -9.63
C SER A 335 12.07 22.72 -9.64
N HIS A 336 11.70 23.23 -8.47
CA HIS A 336 11.12 24.57 -8.31
C HIS A 336 12.05 25.71 -8.78
N HIS A 337 13.33 25.46 -9.03
CA HIS A 337 14.28 26.41 -9.59
C HIS A 337 14.18 26.55 -11.11
N VAL A 338 13.51 25.62 -11.78
CA VAL A 338 13.29 25.68 -13.23
C VAL A 338 12.11 26.61 -13.49
N THR A 339 12.39 27.79 -14.05
CA THR A 339 11.34 28.78 -14.36
C THR A 339 11.05 28.79 -15.86
N ARG A 340 9.83 28.37 -16.23
CA ARG A 340 9.28 28.49 -17.57
C ARG A 340 7.87 29.04 -17.46
N GLU A 341 7.42 29.76 -18.50
CA GLU A 341 6.08 30.30 -18.52
C GLU A 341 5.17 29.44 -19.41
N GLU A 342 3.88 29.47 -19.10
CA GLU A 342 2.88 28.83 -19.94
C GLU A 342 2.89 29.43 -21.34
N GLY A 343 2.90 28.58 -22.36
CA GLY A 343 3.10 28.96 -23.76
C GLY A 343 4.54 28.79 -24.27
N ASP A 344 5.53 28.58 -23.38
CA ASP A 344 6.90 28.37 -23.82
C ASP A 344 7.03 27.04 -24.58
N GLU A 345 7.83 27.05 -25.65
CA GLU A 345 8.32 25.84 -26.30
C GLU A 345 9.44 25.24 -25.43
N ILE A 346 9.33 23.97 -25.13
CA ILE A 346 10.32 23.23 -24.33
C ILE A 346 10.66 21.90 -24.98
N TYR A 347 11.89 21.45 -24.75
CA TYR A 347 12.31 20.10 -25.08
C TYR A 347 12.14 19.22 -23.85
N PHE A 348 11.66 18.00 -24.05
CA PHE A 348 11.61 17.00 -23.00
C PHE A 348 12.05 15.65 -23.55
N TYR A 349 12.51 14.80 -22.68
CA TYR A 349 12.89 13.44 -23.05
C TYR A 349 12.43 12.44 -21.99
N LEU A 350 12.03 11.29 -22.51
CA LEU A 350 11.52 10.16 -21.72
C LEU A 350 12.70 9.21 -21.52
N ASN A 351 13.12 9.01 -20.27
CA ASN A 351 14.24 8.11 -19.97
C ASN A 351 13.92 6.70 -20.47
N PRO A 352 14.67 6.14 -21.46
CA PRO A 352 14.34 4.86 -22.07
C PRO A 352 14.37 3.69 -21.08
N ASP A 353 15.23 3.77 -20.06
CA ASP A 353 15.40 2.71 -19.06
C ASP A 353 14.30 2.75 -17.97
N LYS A 354 13.49 3.81 -17.97
CA LYS A 354 12.34 4.01 -17.09
C LYS A 354 11.00 4.00 -17.82
N CYS A 355 11.04 4.01 -19.14
CA CYS A 355 9.84 3.90 -19.97
C CYS A 355 9.46 2.41 -20.12
N LEU A 356 8.28 2.03 -19.64
CA LEU A 356 7.77 0.65 -19.68
C LEU A 356 6.62 0.53 -20.66
N ILE A 357 6.46 -0.64 -21.28
CA ILE A 357 5.24 -0.97 -22.00
C ILE A 357 4.22 -1.60 -21.03
N LEU A 358 2.99 -1.14 -21.09
CA LEU A 358 1.84 -1.71 -20.36
C LEU A 358 0.70 -1.98 -21.33
N SER A 359 0.00 -3.08 -21.14
CA SER A 359 -1.20 -3.47 -21.89
C SER A 359 -2.48 -2.88 -21.30
#